data_d4e26eba1697228b1b137d367d508ad9
#
_entry.id   d4e26eba1697228b1b137d367d508ad9
#
_cell.length_a   1.000
_cell.length_b   1.000
_cell.length_c   1.000
_cell.angle_alpha   90.00
_cell.angle_beta   90.00
_cell.angle_gamma   90.00
#
_symmetry.space_group_name_H-M   'P 1'
#
loop_
_entity.id
_entity.type
_entity.pdbx_description
1 polymer ?
#
loop_
_entity_poly.entity_id
_entity_poly.type
_entity_poly.pdbx_seq_one_letter_code
_entity_poly.pdbx_strand_id
1 'polypeptide(L)'
;GIPIEEAVVSINGAHVVAQESHGVVAVSKPTGEIEEDDVERAMNAAQSVATPPNYEILHVIPRAFSVDDQAGIKDPIGMTGIKLEVDTQIILGMTSQIKNVTKSVYRTGVDISDMVVEVLAASESVLTKRQKELGVVLVNMGGATTSIMVFEEGDVIHSKILPVGSGHITNDIAIGLRTTVDIAEEVKKRFGTALPETVNKNEEIDLADIDPQEDVKVSKKEVAEIISARLEEVFQMIQKELRTIDRDA
;
A
#
# COMPACT_ATOMS: atom_id res chain seq x y z
N GLY A 1 -31.10 -11.48 -8.98
CA GLY A 1 -29.97 -10.61 -8.79
C GLY A 1 -29.53 -10.02 -10.12
N ILE A 2 -28.89 -8.86 -10.11
CA ILE A 2 -28.28 -8.28 -11.33
C ILE A 2 -26.98 -9.07 -11.55
N PRO A 3 -26.73 -9.63 -12.74
CA PRO A 3 -25.45 -10.28 -13.03
C PRO A 3 -24.32 -9.24 -13.02
N ILE A 4 -23.21 -9.57 -12.41
CA ILE A 4 -21.97 -8.77 -12.48
C ILE A 4 -21.14 -9.41 -13.59
N GLU A 5 -20.93 -8.68 -14.67
CA GLU A 5 -20.21 -9.16 -15.85
C GLU A 5 -18.75 -8.71 -15.85
N GLU A 6 -18.47 -7.55 -15.24
CA GLU A 6 -17.16 -6.90 -15.24
C GLU A 6 -16.86 -6.26 -13.87
N ALA A 7 -15.59 -6.21 -13.48
CA ALA A 7 -15.15 -5.61 -12.22
C ALA A 7 -13.74 -5.01 -12.32
N VAL A 8 -13.52 -3.94 -11.56
CA VAL A 8 -12.17 -3.48 -11.20
C VAL A 8 -11.67 -4.34 -10.04
N VAL A 9 -10.48 -4.90 -10.16
CA VAL A 9 -9.90 -5.81 -9.17
C VAL A 9 -8.71 -5.14 -8.48
N SER A 10 -8.73 -5.08 -7.15
CA SER A 10 -7.57 -4.61 -6.40
C SER A 10 -6.57 -5.73 -6.16
N ILE A 11 -5.27 -5.37 -6.21
CA ILE A 11 -4.16 -6.27 -5.90
C ILE A 11 -3.33 -5.71 -4.76
N ASN A 12 -2.95 -6.57 -3.82
CA ASN A 12 -2.07 -6.26 -2.70
C ASN A 12 -1.20 -7.48 -2.34
N GLY A 13 -0.15 -7.25 -1.59
CA GLY A 13 0.73 -8.29 -1.08
C GLY A 13 2.21 -7.89 -1.13
N ALA A 14 3.06 -8.62 -0.40
CA ALA A 14 4.51 -8.36 -0.35
C ALA A 14 5.22 -8.53 -1.71
N HIS A 15 4.53 -9.06 -2.72
CA HIS A 15 5.00 -9.18 -4.09
C HIS A 15 4.79 -7.92 -4.95
N VAL A 16 4.09 -6.91 -4.42
CA VAL A 16 3.96 -5.59 -5.05
C VAL A 16 5.09 -4.72 -4.54
N VAL A 17 5.85 -4.15 -5.46
CA VAL A 17 7.01 -3.30 -5.16
C VAL A 17 6.90 -1.99 -5.92
N ALA A 18 7.45 -0.92 -5.36
CA ALA A 18 7.55 0.38 -6.00
C ALA A 18 9.02 0.72 -6.26
N GLN A 19 9.30 1.31 -7.41
CA GLN A 19 10.62 1.82 -7.78
C GLN A 19 10.48 3.18 -8.45
N GLU A 20 11.49 4.02 -8.26
CA GLU A 20 11.59 5.29 -8.97
C GLU A 20 12.18 5.06 -10.37
N SER A 21 11.70 5.82 -11.33
CA SER A 21 12.23 5.83 -12.68
C SER A 21 12.22 7.24 -13.26
N HIS A 22 13.10 7.45 -14.21
CA HIS A 22 13.31 8.73 -14.86
C HIS A 22 13.24 8.56 -16.38
N GLY A 23 12.40 9.36 -17.04
CA GLY A 23 12.26 9.38 -18.50
C GLY A 23 12.74 10.71 -19.07
N VAL A 24 13.43 10.65 -20.20
CA VAL A 24 13.97 11.83 -20.89
C VAL A 24 13.67 11.74 -22.37
N VAL A 25 13.13 12.80 -22.95
CA VAL A 25 12.91 12.93 -24.39
C VAL A 25 13.29 14.32 -24.88
N ALA A 26 13.65 14.41 -26.16
CA ALA A 26 13.72 15.70 -26.84
C ALA A 26 12.30 16.12 -27.27
N VAL A 27 11.99 17.42 -27.15
CA VAL A 27 10.72 17.99 -27.63
C VAL A 27 10.66 17.86 -29.15
N SER A 28 9.51 17.38 -29.65
CA SER A 28 9.38 17.00 -31.09
C SER A 28 9.18 18.15 -32.02
N LYS A 29 8.49 19.23 -31.58
CA LYS A 29 8.21 20.38 -32.40
C LYS A 29 9.45 21.26 -32.62
N PRO A 30 9.66 21.77 -33.84
CA PRO A 30 10.71 22.74 -34.11
C PRO A 30 10.57 24.08 -33.37
N THR A 31 9.35 24.40 -32.93
CA THR A 31 9.07 25.58 -32.10
C THR A 31 9.47 25.38 -30.63
N GLY A 32 9.78 24.14 -30.23
CA GLY A 32 10.07 23.80 -28.86
C GLY A 32 8.83 23.72 -27.95
N GLU A 33 7.62 23.90 -28.47
CA GLU A 33 6.38 23.80 -27.70
C GLU A 33 6.09 22.34 -27.35
N ILE A 34 5.92 22.04 -26.05
CA ILE A 34 5.66 20.71 -25.52
C ILE A 34 4.19 20.37 -25.74
N GLU A 35 3.94 19.20 -26.34
CA GLU A 35 2.62 18.64 -26.56
C GLU A 35 2.39 17.37 -25.73
N GLU A 36 1.14 16.90 -25.73
CA GLU A 36 0.72 15.68 -25.05
C GLU A 36 1.53 14.45 -25.50
N ASP A 37 1.88 14.37 -26.81
CA ASP A 37 2.75 13.33 -27.38
C ASP A 37 4.16 13.32 -26.75
N ASP A 38 4.73 14.50 -26.45
CA ASP A 38 6.03 14.59 -25.77
C ASP A 38 5.96 14.04 -24.34
N VAL A 39 4.86 14.35 -23.64
CA VAL A 39 4.59 13.82 -22.29
C VAL A 39 4.43 12.30 -22.33
N GLU A 40 3.64 11.77 -23.28
CA GLU A 40 3.47 10.33 -23.45
C GLU A 40 4.82 9.63 -23.77
N ARG A 41 5.63 10.21 -24.64
CA ARG A 41 6.98 9.68 -24.95
C ARG A 41 7.90 9.69 -23.72
N ALA A 42 7.86 10.75 -22.91
CA ALA A 42 8.64 10.82 -21.67
C ALA A 42 8.20 9.74 -20.66
N MET A 43 6.90 9.55 -20.50
CA MET A 43 6.33 8.49 -19.67
C MET A 43 6.73 7.10 -20.17
N ASN A 44 6.68 6.87 -21.49
CA ASN A 44 7.10 5.60 -22.10
C ASN A 44 8.61 5.35 -21.93
N ALA A 45 9.43 6.42 -22.02
CA ALA A 45 10.86 6.31 -21.75
C ALA A 45 11.13 5.90 -20.29
N ALA A 46 10.40 6.47 -19.33
CA ALA A 46 10.48 6.07 -17.92
C ALA A 46 10.11 4.58 -17.70
N GLN A 47 9.11 4.07 -18.43
CA GLN A 47 8.70 2.66 -18.34
C GLN A 47 9.73 1.69 -18.93
N SER A 48 10.57 2.16 -19.85
CA SER A 48 11.58 1.32 -20.52
C SER A 48 12.77 0.95 -19.62
N VAL A 49 12.85 1.52 -18.42
CA VAL A 49 13.82 1.13 -17.40
C VAL A 49 13.52 -0.28 -16.91
N ALA A 50 14.56 -1.10 -16.80
CA ALA A 50 14.52 -2.53 -16.64
C ALA A 50 13.51 -3.02 -15.58
N THR A 51 12.36 -3.46 -16.02
CA THR A 51 11.44 -4.24 -15.18
C THR A 51 12.13 -5.54 -14.79
N PRO A 52 12.23 -5.88 -13.50
CA PRO A 52 12.85 -7.13 -13.08
C PRO A 52 12.18 -8.34 -13.75
N PRO A 53 12.92 -9.42 -14.05
CA PRO A 53 12.33 -10.65 -14.57
C PRO A 53 11.16 -11.12 -13.68
N ASN A 54 10.09 -11.59 -14.30
CA ASN A 54 8.86 -12.05 -13.62
C ASN A 54 8.03 -10.99 -12.89
N TYR A 55 8.23 -9.70 -13.19
CA TYR A 55 7.36 -8.60 -12.76
C TYR A 55 6.67 -7.96 -13.96
N GLU A 56 5.51 -7.39 -13.71
CA GLU A 56 4.70 -6.61 -14.67
C GLU A 56 4.42 -5.25 -14.05
N ILE A 57 4.35 -4.21 -14.89
CA ILE A 57 3.98 -2.86 -14.46
C ILE A 57 2.47 -2.85 -14.19
N LEU A 58 2.10 -2.46 -12.97
CA LEU A 58 0.71 -2.23 -12.57
C LEU A 58 0.32 -0.75 -12.75
N HIS A 59 1.19 0.18 -12.31
CA HIS A 59 0.96 1.61 -12.44
C HIS A 59 2.25 2.35 -12.74
N VAL A 60 2.12 3.46 -13.49
CA VAL A 60 3.18 4.46 -13.69
C VAL A 60 2.60 5.79 -13.24
N ILE A 61 3.13 6.33 -12.16
CA ILE A 61 2.62 7.54 -11.52
C ILE A 61 3.65 8.65 -11.73
N PRO A 62 3.36 9.70 -12.53
CA PRO A 62 4.24 10.84 -12.65
C PRO A 62 4.29 11.61 -11.33
N ARG A 63 5.48 12.09 -10.94
CA ARG A 63 5.70 12.90 -9.73
C ARG A 63 5.96 14.36 -10.09
N ALA A 64 6.92 14.57 -10.98
CA ALA A 64 7.28 15.91 -11.44
C ALA A 64 7.87 15.84 -12.83
N PHE A 65 7.67 16.91 -13.60
CA PHE A 65 8.33 17.13 -14.86
C PHE A 65 9.46 18.16 -14.70
N SER A 66 10.41 18.08 -15.62
CA SER A 66 11.45 19.10 -15.77
C SER A 66 11.56 19.50 -17.26
N VAL A 67 11.61 20.77 -17.53
CA VAL A 67 11.80 21.32 -18.88
C VAL A 67 13.14 22.04 -18.89
N ASP A 68 14.08 21.52 -19.68
CA ASP A 68 15.48 21.94 -19.68
C ASP A 68 16.07 21.92 -18.24
N ASP A 69 16.34 23.09 -17.64
CA ASP A 69 16.89 23.21 -16.27
C ASP A 69 15.82 23.57 -15.20
N GLN A 70 14.53 23.66 -15.59
CA GLN A 70 13.45 24.01 -14.70
C GLN A 70 12.75 22.74 -14.20
N ALA A 71 12.96 22.39 -12.94
CA ALA A 71 12.35 21.24 -12.27
C ALA A 71 11.05 21.60 -11.53
N GLY A 72 10.31 20.56 -11.08
CA GLY A 72 9.10 20.70 -10.24
C GLY A 72 7.86 21.16 -11.00
N ILE A 73 7.81 20.93 -12.30
CA ILE A 73 6.67 21.28 -13.16
C ILE A 73 5.62 20.17 -13.03
N LYS A 74 4.36 20.56 -12.79
CA LYS A 74 3.24 19.60 -12.70
C LYS A 74 2.60 19.33 -14.05
N ASP A 75 2.46 20.35 -14.86
CA ASP A 75 1.94 20.24 -16.23
C ASP A 75 2.87 20.99 -17.19
N PRO A 76 3.64 20.27 -18.02
CA PRO A 76 4.58 20.86 -18.95
C PRO A 76 3.93 21.25 -20.30
N ILE A 77 2.65 20.87 -20.55
CA ILE A 77 1.99 21.10 -21.84
C ILE A 77 1.88 22.60 -22.13
N GLY A 78 2.28 23.02 -23.34
CA GLY A 78 2.30 24.41 -23.77
C GLY A 78 3.54 25.20 -23.32
N MET A 79 4.41 24.63 -22.49
CA MET A 79 5.73 25.22 -22.21
C MET A 79 6.66 25.10 -23.41
N THR A 80 7.71 25.89 -23.43
CA THR A 80 8.72 25.83 -24.48
C THR A 80 10.04 25.35 -23.90
N GLY A 81 10.63 24.34 -24.54
CA GLY A 81 11.90 23.73 -24.13
C GLY A 81 12.47 22.82 -25.21
N ILE A 82 13.67 22.34 -25.00
CA ILE A 82 14.37 21.39 -25.89
C ILE A 82 14.26 19.97 -25.32
N LYS A 83 14.31 19.84 -24.00
CA LYS A 83 14.33 18.58 -23.28
C LYS A 83 13.18 18.53 -22.29
N LEU A 84 12.40 17.46 -22.34
CA LEU A 84 11.39 17.12 -21.34
C LEU A 84 11.84 15.89 -20.55
N GLU A 85 11.82 16.00 -19.24
CA GLU A 85 12.11 14.92 -18.30
C GLU A 85 10.91 14.67 -17.40
N VAL A 86 10.75 13.43 -16.95
CA VAL A 86 9.73 13.07 -15.97
C VAL A 86 10.31 12.13 -14.93
N ASP A 87 10.08 12.45 -13.67
CA ASP A 87 10.28 11.53 -12.54
C ASP A 87 8.99 10.77 -12.28
N THR A 88 9.07 9.45 -12.23
CA THR A 88 7.91 8.58 -12.05
C THR A 88 8.12 7.61 -10.90
N GLN A 89 7.01 7.22 -10.27
CA GLN A 89 6.94 6.04 -9.43
C GLN A 89 6.29 4.90 -10.21
N ILE A 90 7.03 3.82 -10.45
CA ILE A 90 6.53 2.62 -11.11
C ILE A 90 6.17 1.60 -10.04
N ILE A 91 4.91 1.14 -10.05
CA ILE A 91 4.45 0.06 -9.18
C ILE A 91 4.40 -1.22 -9.98
N LEU A 92 5.11 -2.22 -9.49
CA LEU A 92 5.29 -3.52 -10.12
C LEU A 92 4.64 -4.61 -9.28
N GLY A 93 4.08 -5.61 -9.94
CA GLY A 93 3.58 -6.82 -9.31
C GLY A 93 4.22 -8.08 -9.89
N MET A 94 4.43 -9.10 -9.07
CA MET A 94 4.96 -10.37 -9.55
C MET A 94 3.94 -11.05 -10.49
N THR A 95 4.35 -11.33 -11.73
CA THR A 95 3.52 -11.91 -12.81
C THR A 95 2.73 -13.14 -12.36
N SER A 96 3.34 -14.04 -11.60
CA SER A 96 2.68 -15.26 -11.13
C SER A 96 1.50 -14.94 -10.17
N GLN A 97 1.64 -13.95 -9.31
CA GLN A 97 0.60 -13.55 -8.38
C GLN A 97 -0.54 -12.81 -9.10
N ILE A 98 -0.19 -11.93 -10.02
CA ILE A 98 -1.18 -11.26 -10.89
C ILE A 98 -2.01 -12.30 -11.63
N LYS A 99 -1.36 -13.27 -12.28
CA LYS A 99 -2.05 -14.37 -12.99
C LYS A 99 -2.92 -15.22 -12.07
N ASN A 100 -2.51 -15.46 -10.82
CA ASN A 100 -3.32 -16.22 -9.87
C ASN A 100 -4.61 -15.47 -9.51
N VAL A 101 -4.52 -14.16 -9.21
CA VAL A 101 -5.68 -13.31 -8.94
C VAL A 101 -6.61 -13.27 -10.15
N THR A 102 -6.06 -12.92 -11.32
CA THR A 102 -6.80 -12.85 -12.59
C THR A 102 -7.55 -14.16 -12.89
N LYS A 103 -6.86 -15.30 -12.79
CA LYS A 103 -7.47 -16.61 -13.00
C LYS A 103 -8.58 -16.92 -11.99
N SER A 104 -8.42 -16.48 -10.74
CA SER A 104 -9.43 -16.70 -9.71
C SER A 104 -10.71 -15.91 -10.00
N VAL A 105 -10.57 -14.66 -10.44
CA VAL A 105 -11.72 -13.81 -10.82
C VAL A 105 -12.42 -14.38 -12.06
N TYR A 106 -11.69 -14.67 -13.14
CA TYR A 106 -12.30 -15.24 -14.36
C TYR A 106 -13.04 -16.57 -14.11
N ARG A 107 -12.61 -17.38 -13.14
CA ARG A 107 -13.34 -18.62 -12.76
C ARG A 107 -14.71 -18.37 -12.16
N THR A 108 -15.01 -17.16 -11.69
CA THR A 108 -16.34 -16.78 -11.21
C THR A 108 -17.26 -16.32 -12.34
N GLY A 109 -16.75 -16.21 -13.58
CA GLY A 109 -17.48 -15.71 -14.74
C GLY A 109 -17.52 -14.18 -14.82
N VAL A 110 -16.65 -13.48 -14.08
CA VAL A 110 -16.53 -12.02 -14.11
C VAL A 110 -15.30 -11.62 -14.90
N ASP A 111 -15.43 -10.70 -15.84
CA ASP A 111 -14.32 -10.11 -16.56
C ASP A 111 -13.66 -9.00 -15.75
N ILE A 112 -12.35 -8.78 -15.97
CA ILE A 112 -11.57 -7.73 -15.30
C ILE A 112 -11.44 -6.56 -16.26
N SER A 113 -12.07 -5.43 -15.91
CA SER A 113 -11.93 -4.17 -16.66
C SER A 113 -10.62 -3.46 -16.36
N ASP A 114 -10.16 -3.54 -15.10
CA ASP A 114 -8.90 -2.93 -14.68
C ASP A 114 -8.36 -3.59 -13.40
N MET A 115 -7.04 -3.44 -13.17
CA MET A 115 -6.37 -3.92 -11.96
C MET A 115 -5.64 -2.78 -11.27
N VAL A 116 -6.00 -2.51 -10.02
CA VAL A 116 -5.47 -1.39 -9.25
C VAL A 116 -4.81 -1.85 -7.96
N VAL A 117 -3.68 -1.23 -7.59
CA VAL A 117 -3.05 -1.49 -6.28
C VAL A 117 -3.95 -0.99 -5.16
N GLU A 118 -4.20 -1.84 -4.16
CA GLU A 118 -5.17 -1.60 -3.08
C GLU A 118 -4.97 -0.25 -2.38
N VAL A 119 -3.74 0.10 -2.01
CA VAL A 119 -3.47 1.35 -1.29
C VAL A 119 -3.74 2.59 -2.15
N LEU A 120 -3.57 2.49 -3.48
CA LEU A 120 -3.91 3.57 -4.41
C LEU A 120 -5.45 3.73 -4.48
N ALA A 121 -6.18 2.62 -4.65
CA ALA A 121 -7.65 2.64 -4.62
C ALA A 121 -8.20 3.16 -3.28
N ALA A 122 -7.60 2.74 -2.15
CA ALA A 122 -7.95 3.23 -0.83
C ALA A 122 -7.73 4.74 -0.72
N SER A 123 -6.63 5.27 -1.27
CA SER A 123 -6.33 6.70 -1.24
C SER A 123 -7.40 7.55 -1.93
N GLU A 124 -7.97 7.06 -3.04
CA GLU A 124 -9.04 7.76 -3.76
C GLU A 124 -10.36 7.78 -2.98
N SER A 125 -10.60 6.76 -2.15
CA SER A 125 -11.85 6.65 -1.40
C SER A 125 -11.83 7.36 -0.04
N VAL A 126 -10.67 7.44 0.63
CA VAL A 126 -10.58 7.94 2.03
C VAL A 126 -9.88 9.29 2.17
N LEU A 127 -9.05 9.69 1.19
CA LEU A 127 -8.32 10.96 1.25
C LEU A 127 -9.00 12.04 0.41
N THR A 128 -9.07 13.23 0.96
CA THR A 128 -9.48 14.43 0.22
C THR A 128 -8.29 15.01 -0.57
N LYS A 129 -8.58 15.74 -1.66
CA LYS A 129 -7.55 16.48 -2.42
C LYS A 129 -6.71 17.38 -1.52
N ARG A 130 -7.36 18.09 -0.59
CA ARG A 130 -6.68 18.99 0.36
C ARG A 130 -5.69 18.23 1.27
N GLN A 131 -6.03 17.02 1.72
CA GLN A 131 -5.10 16.21 2.52
C GLN A 131 -3.89 15.79 1.69
N LYS A 132 -4.08 15.36 0.44
CA LYS A 132 -2.99 15.02 -0.47
C LYS A 132 -2.08 16.24 -0.75
N GLU A 133 -2.66 17.43 -0.92
CA GLU A 133 -1.91 18.68 -1.14
C GLU A 133 -1.09 19.10 0.09
N LEU A 134 -1.65 18.97 1.29
CA LEU A 134 -0.98 19.38 2.54
C LEU A 134 0.07 18.38 3.04
N GLY A 135 0.14 17.22 2.44
CA GLY A 135 0.96 16.11 2.90
C GLY A 135 0.19 15.17 3.82
N VAL A 136 0.16 13.88 3.47
CA VAL A 136 -0.51 12.84 4.27
C VAL A 136 0.13 11.48 4.04
N VAL A 137 0.21 10.71 5.09
CA VAL A 137 0.57 9.29 5.03
C VAL A 137 -0.69 8.45 5.17
N LEU A 138 -1.01 7.67 4.14
CA LEU A 138 -2.03 6.63 4.21
C LEU A 138 -1.39 5.34 4.67
N VAL A 139 -1.90 4.77 5.76
CA VAL A 139 -1.52 3.45 6.27
C VAL A 139 -2.72 2.53 6.18
N ASN A 140 -2.60 1.46 5.41
CA ASN A 140 -3.60 0.41 5.29
C ASN A 140 -3.07 -0.89 5.88
N MET A 141 -3.53 -1.23 7.09
CA MET A 141 -3.14 -2.46 7.80
C MET A 141 -4.13 -3.58 7.48
N GLY A 142 -3.72 -4.49 6.61
CA GLY A 142 -4.46 -5.71 6.29
C GLY A 142 -4.14 -6.89 7.22
N GLY A 143 -4.57 -8.08 6.83
CA GLY A 143 -4.28 -9.32 7.57
C GLY A 143 -2.81 -9.74 7.50
N ALA A 144 -2.23 -9.74 6.31
CA ALA A 144 -0.86 -10.22 6.06
C ALA A 144 0.15 -9.10 5.84
N THR A 145 -0.28 -7.92 5.38
CA THR A 145 0.57 -6.80 4.98
C THR A 145 0.05 -5.48 5.53
N THR A 146 0.96 -4.51 5.64
CA THR A 146 0.64 -3.10 5.89
C THR A 146 1.18 -2.28 4.72
N SER A 147 0.29 -1.62 4.00
CA SER A 147 0.63 -0.77 2.85
C SER A 147 0.73 0.68 3.30
N ILE A 148 1.74 1.38 2.80
CA ILE A 148 1.99 2.80 3.06
C ILE A 148 1.98 3.53 1.73
N MET A 149 1.32 4.68 1.67
CA MET A 149 1.40 5.61 0.56
C MET A 149 1.50 7.03 1.10
N VAL A 150 2.50 7.77 0.63
CA VAL A 150 2.79 9.14 1.08
C VAL A 150 2.48 10.10 -0.03
N PHE A 151 1.70 11.12 0.28
CA PHE A 151 1.35 12.20 -0.62
C PHE A 151 1.95 13.51 -0.13
N GLU A 152 2.41 14.33 -1.04
CA GLU A 152 2.84 15.71 -0.83
C GLU A 152 2.52 16.53 -2.08
N GLU A 153 1.99 17.73 -1.89
CA GLU A 153 1.57 18.62 -3.00
C GLU A 153 0.62 17.97 -4.03
N GLY A 154 -0.15 16.96 -3.58
CA GLY A 154 -1.09 16.21 -4.42
C GLY A 154 -0.50 14.97 -5.07
N ASP A 155 0.82 14.80 -5.09
CA ASP A 155 1.53 13.72 -5.76
C ASP A 155 1.89 12.58 -4.82
N VAL A 156 2.00 11.35 -5.35
CA VAL A 156 2.53 10.19 -4.64
C VAL A 156 4.06 10.30 -4.61
N ILE A 157 4.62 10.60 -3.44
CA ILE A 157 6.09 10.68 -3.30
C ILE A 157 6.72 9.37 -2.86
N HIS A 158 5.96 8.47 -2.22
CA HIS A 158 6.47 7.16 -1.78
C HIS A 158 5.35 6.15 -1.64
N SER A 159 5.66 4.87 -1.91
CA SER A 159 4.77 3.74 -1.66
C SER A 159 5.56 2.52 -1.23
N LYS A 160 5.09 1.84 -0.18
CA LYS A 160 5.72 0.65 0.37
C LYS A 160 4.70 -0.34 0.90
N ILE A 161 4.95 -1.63 0.72
CA ILE A 161 4.19 -2.70 1.34
C ILE A 161 5.11 -3.46 2.30
N LEU A 162 4.76 -3.41 3.59
CA LEU A 162 5.44 -4.12 4.65
C LEU A 162 4.82 -5.52 4.80
N PRO A 163 5.62 -6.60 4.94
CA PRO A 163 5.12 -7.97 5.07
C PRO A 163 4.68 -8.27 6.52
N VAL A 164 3.89 -7.38 7.11
CA VAL A 164 3.36 -7.48 8.46
C VAL A 164 1.94 -6.93 8.49
N GLY A 165 1.03 -7.59 9.19
CA GLY A 165 -0.37 -7.17 9.32
C GLY A 165 -1.00 -7.75 10.57
N SER A 166 -2.31 -7.57 10.72
CA SER A 166 -3.07 -7.96 11.91
C SER A 166 -3.08 -9.47 12.20
N GLY A 167 -2.82 -10.32 11.21
CA GLY A 167 -2.63 -11.76 11.40
C GLY A 167 -1.39 -12.10 12.22
N HIS A 168 -0.35 -11.26 12.21
CA HIS A 168 0.82 -11.43 13.07
C HIS A 168 0.44 -11.21 14.54
N ILE A 169 -0.44 -10.25 14.83
CA ILE A 169 -1.00 -10.05 16.18
C ILE A 169 -1.72 -11.33 16.65
N THR A 170 -2.54 -11.93 15.77
CA THR A 170 -3.23 -13.17 16.06
C THR A 170 -2.27 -14.31 16.39
N ASN A 171 -1.22 -14.46 15.59
CA ASN A 171 -0.19 -15.47 15.81
C ASN A 171 0.56 -15.25 17.13
N ASP A 172 0.89 -13.99 17.46
CA ASP A 172 1.56 -13.68 18.74
C ASP A 172 0.67 -14.00 19.94
N ILE A 173 -0.63 -13.72 19.86
CA ILE A 173 -1.62 -14.10 20.87
C ILE A 173 -1.70 -15.63 20.98
N ALA A 174 -1.77 -16.34 19.85
CA ALA A 174 -1.80 -17.81 19.84
C ALA A 174 -0.57 -18.42 20.53
N ILE A 175 0.62 -17.87 20.26
CA ILE A 175 1.88 -18.30 20.88
C ILE A 175 1.90 -17.95 22.38
N GLY A 176 1.56 -16.71 22.73
CA GLY A 176 1.59 -16.21 24.11
C GLY A 176 0.62 -16.99 25.01
N LEU A 177 -0.59 -17.23 24.54
CA LEU A 177 -1.62 -17.96 25.28
C LEU A 177 -1.53 -19.48 25.10
N ARG A 178 -0.68 -19.98 24.20
CA ARG A 178 -0.55 -21.41 23.84
C ARG A 178 -1.86 -22.04 23.39
N THR A 179 -2.60 -21.30 22.56
CA THR A 179 -3.90 -21.72 22.02
C THR A 179 -3.86 -21.79 20.49
N THR A 180 -4.99 -22.15 19.88
CA THR A 180 -5.12 -22.19 18.42
C THR A 180 -5.23 -20.78 17.82
N VAL A 181 -4.90 -20.63 16.53
CA VAL A 181 -5.02 -19.36 15.81
C VAL A 181 -6.47 -18.88 15.75
N ASP A 182 -7.42 -19.79 15.64
CA ASP A 182 -8.86 -19.47 15.60
C ASP A 182 -9.35 -18.86 16.92
N ILE A 183 -8.96 -19.46 18.05
CA ILE A 183 -9.26 -18.93 19.39
C ILE A 183 -8.56 -17.58 19.60
N ALA A 184 -7.29 -17.45 19.22
CA ALA A 184 -6.54 -16.21 19.32
C ALA A 184 -7.17 -15.08 18.50
N GLU A 185 -7.71 -15.38 17.31
CA GLU A 185 -8.42 -14.41 16.49
C GLU A 185 -9.70 -13.92 17.17
N GLU A 186 -10.47 -14.81 17.78
CA GLU A 186 -11.67 -14.45 18.55
C GLU A 186 -11.31 -13.66 19.82
N VAL A 187 -10.24 -14.02 20.53
CA VAL A 187 -9.71 -13.27 21.68
C VAL A 187 -9.34 -11.84 21.23
N LYS A 188 -8.59 -11.71 20.14
CA LYS A 188 -8.20 -10.41 19.57
C LYS A 188 -9.42 -9.54 19.25
N LYS A 189 -10.42 -10.09 18.56
CA LYS A 189 -11.61 -9.35 18.13
C LYS A 189 -12.53 -8.94 19.28
N ARG A 190 -12.74 -9.84 20.24
CA ARG A 190 -13.74 -9.63 21.30
C ARG A 190 -13.18 -8.90 22.51
N PHE A 191 -11.90 -9.08 22.84
CA PHE A 191 -11.29 -8.62 24.08
C PHE A 191 -10.03 -7.77 23.88
N GLY A 192 -9.49 -7.70 22.64
CA GLY A 192 -8.25 -7.02 22.34
C GLY A 192 -8.32 -5.52 22.52
N THR A 193 -7.26 -4.95 23.03
CA THR A 193 -6.97 -3.49 23.05
C THR A 193 -5.48 -3.28 22.88
N ALA A 194 -5.10 -2.14 22.28
CA ALA A 194 -3.71 -1.73 22.16
C ALA A 194 -3.20 -0.89 23.35
N LEU A 195 -4.05 -0.67 24.36
CA LEU A 195 -3.77 0.19 25.50
C LEU A 195 -3.77 -0.62 26.80
N PRO A 196 -2.68 -1.36 27.12
CA PRO A 196 -2.62 -2.25 28.28
C PRO A 196 -2.79 -1.51 29.62
N GLU A 197 -2.48 -0.20 29.67
CA GLU A 197 -2.68 0.63 30.86
C GLU A 197 -4.16 0.87 31.21
N THR A 198 -5.07 0.70 30.24
CA THR A 198 -6.52 0.87 30.46
C THR A 198 -7.17 -0.42 30.98
N VAL A 199 -6.45 -1.55 30.99
CA VAL A 199 -6.96 -2.85 31.40
C VAL A 199 -6.65 -3.09 32.88
N ASN A 200 -7.67 -3.54 33.63
CA ASN A 200 -7.49 -3.90 35.02
C ASN A 200 -6.61 -5.16 35.12
N LYS A 201 -5.64 -5.17 36.05
CA LYS A 201 -4.70 -6.30 36.26
C LYS A 201 -5.36 -7.61 36.60
N ASN A 202 -6.58 -7.56 37.18
CA ASN A 202 -7.33 -8.74 37.64
C ASN A 202 -8.41 -9.17 36.61
N GLU A 203 -8.46 -8.52 35.43
CA GLU A 203 -9.44 -8.86 34.40
C GLU A 203 -8.96 -10.08 33.63
N GLU A 204 -9.77 -11.12 33.64
CA GLU A 204 -9.49 -12.40 32.96
C GLU A 204 -10.46 -12.62 31.81
N ILE A 205 -10.01 -13.36 30.82
CA ILE A 205 -10.80 -13.86 29.69
C ILE A 205 -10.93 -15.39 29.91
N ASP A 206 -12.14 -15.88 29.98
CA ASP A 206 -12.41 -17.34 30.03
C ASP A 206 -12.46 -17.86 28.59
N LEU A 207 -11.51 -18.70 28.21
CA LEU A 207 -11.48 -19.25 26.85
C LEU A 207 -12.64 -20.24 26.60
N ALA A 208 -13.26 -20.78 27.64
CA ALA A 208 -14.47 -21.60 27.51
C ALA A 208 -15.66 -20.81 26.91
N ASP A 209 -15.67 -19.48 27.02
CA ASP A 209 -16.66 -18.61 26.36
C ASP A 209 -16.48 -18.54 24.84
N ILE A 210 -15.33 -19.00 24.33
CA ILE A 210 -14.98 -19.03 22.90
C ILE A 210 -15.07 -20.45 22.38
N ASP A 211 -14.41 -21.40 23.05
CA ASP A 211 -14.44 -22.82 22.76
C ASP A 211 -14.66 -23.61 24.06
N PRO A 212 -15.79 -24.30 24.22
CA PRO A 212 -16.09 -25.07 25.41
C PRO A 212 -15.08 -26.22 25.73
N GLN A 213 -14.17 -26.53 24.81
CA GLN A 213 -13.11 -27.52 25.04
C GLN A 213 -11.87 -26.90 25.73
N GLU A 214 -11.80 -25.59 25.80
CA GLU A 214 -10.74 -24.85 26.48
C GLU A 214 -11.15 -24.50 27.91
N ASP A 215 -10.48 -25.12 28.90
CA ASP A 215 -10.71 -24.85 30.34
C ASP A 215 -9.55 -24.02 30.91
N VAL A 216 -9.31 -22.84 30.29
CA VAL A 216 -8.21 -21.97 30.68
C VAL A 216 -8.69 -20.52 30.75
N LYS A 217 -8.28 -19.81 31.80
CA LYS A 217 -8.44 -18.37 31.96
C LYS A 217 -7.09 -17.67 31.67
N VAL A 218 -7.14 -16.60 30.90
CA VAL A 218 -5.96 -15.82 30.50
C VAL A 218 -6.11 -14.37 30.92
N SER A 219 -5.00 -13.70 31.19
CA SER A 219 -5.01 -12.29 31.57
C SER A 219 -5.35 -11.42 30.35
N LYS A 220 -6.40 -10.61 30.44
CA LYS A 220 -6.75 -9.62 29.43
C LYS A 220 -5.65 -8.57 29.26
N LYS A 221 -4.93 -8.26 30.34
CA LYS A 221 -3.81 -7.35 30.31
C LYS A 221 -2.63 -7.92 29.50
N GLU A 222 -2.32 -9.20 29.66
CA GLU A 222 -1.28 -9.88 28.88
C GLU A 222 -1.62 -9.87 27.38
N VAL A 223 -2.87 -10.13 27.01
CA VAL A 223 -3.35 -10.00 25.62
C VAL A 223 -3.13 -8.57 25.11
N ALA A 224 -3.46 -7.56 25.89
CA ALA A 224 -3.26 -6.17 25.52
C ALA A 224 -1.77 -5.81 25.33
N GLU A 225 -0.88 -6.34 26.20
CA GLU A 225 0.56 -6.15 26.10
C GLU A 225 1.13 -6.79 24.82
N ILE A 226 0.67 -7.99 24.45
CA ILE A 226 1.06 -8.67 23.21
C ILE A 226 0.64 -7.82 21.99
N ILE A 227 -0.62 -7.35 21.98
CA ILE A 227 -1.14 -6.51 20.88
C ILE A 227 -0.34 -5.20 20.76
N SER A 228 -0.11 -4.52 21.89
CA SER A 228 0.63 -3.25 21.94
C SER A 228 2.05 -3.42 21.39
N ALA A 229 2.77 -4.47 21.85
CA ALA A 229 4.14 -4.74 21.41
C ALA A 229 4.23 -4.96 19.89
N ARG A 230 3.29 -5.71 19.29
CA ARG A 230 3.26 -5.91 17.85
C ARG A 230 2.92 -4.62 17.09
N LEU A 231 2.00 -3.83 17.58
CA LEU A 231 1.67 -2.54 16.95
C LEU A 231 2.82 -1.55 17.04
N GLU A 232 3.55 -1.49 18.16
CA GLU A 232 4.77 -0.69 18.28
C GLU A 232 5.80 -1.08 17.24
N GLU A 233 6.03 -2.38 17.02
CA GLU A 233 6.93 -2.87 15.98
C GLU A 233 6.48 -2.42 14.58
N VAL A 234 5.19 -2.54 14.26
CA VAL A 234 4.64 -2.09 12.96
C VAL A 234 4.85 -0.58 12.79
N PHE A 235 4.58 0.23 13.81
CA PHE A 235 4.78 1.67 13.74
C PHE A 235 6.26 2.05 13.62
N GLN A 236 7.17 1.31 14.28
CA GLN A 236 8.61 1.50 14.10
C GLN A 236 9.05 1.18 12.66
N MET A 237 8.49 0.14 12.03
CA MET A 237 8.75 -0.17 10.62
C MET A 237 8.25 0.95 9.70
N ILE A 238 7.05 1.49 9.96
CA ILE A 238 6.50 2.63 9.21
C ILE A 238 7.39 3.85 9.38
N GLN A 239 7.76 4.20 10.60
CA GLN A 239 8.65 5.33 10.88
C GLN A 239 10.01 5.17 10.19
N LYS A 240 10.58 3.97 10.21
CA LYS A 240 11.82 3.67 9.51
C LYS A 240 11.68 3.92 8.01
N GLU A 241 10.57 3.54 7.42
CA GLU A 241 10.31 3.76 5.99
C GLU A 241 10.16 5.26 5.68
N LEU A 242 9.45 6.02 6.51
CA LEU A 242 9.31 7.48 6.35
C LEU A 242 10.65 8.22 6.47
N ARG A 243 11.58 7.72 7.29
CA ARG A 243 12.95 8.25 7.38
C ARG A 243 13.73 8.10 6.09
N THR A 244 13.46 7.08 5.29
CA THR A 244 14.17 6.90 3.99
C THR A 244 13.89 8.01 2.99
N ILE A 245 12.80 8.75 3.22
CA ILE A 245 12.35 9.87 2.38
C ILE A 245 12.37 11.22 3.13
N ASP A 246 13.07 11.30 4.28
CA ASP A 246 13.16 12.50 5.12
C ASP A 246 11.79 13.08 5.53
N ARG A 247 10.83 12.21 5.86
CA ARG A 247 9.45 12.56 6.28
C ARG A 247 9.06 11.94 7.62
N ASP A 248 10.02 11.70 8.50
CA ASP A 248 9.77 11.31 9.89
C ASP A 248 9.56 12.56 10.76
N ALA A 249 8.34 12.74 11.22
CA ALA A 249 8.04 13.79 12.21
C ALA A 249 8.27 13.27 13.64
#